data_fb13f5394b26bd0d8c333a31bfc6f284
#
_entry.id   fb13f5394b26bd0d8c333a31bfc6f284
#
_cell.length_a   1.000
_cell.length_b   1.000
_cell.length_c   1.000
_cell.angle_alpha   90.00
_cell.angle_beta   90.00
_cell.angle_gamma   90.00
#
_symmetry.space_group_name_H-M   'P 1'
#
loop_
_entity.id
_entity.type
_entity.pdbx_description
1 polymer ?
#
loop_
_entity_poly.entity_id
_entity_poly.type
_entity_poly.pdbx_seq_one_letter_code
_entity_poly.pdbx_strand_id
1 'polypeptide(L)'
;MKKILSILLLIVLTMTLISGCGGSSNANEIKIGINYELSGEVASYGKASVDGIELAIDEINSKGGIDGKLIKPVKYDNKSDKSQATTLATKLMTQDKVVAVLGPATSGAFKATIPEAIKNKVVVASGSATADDVTVDASGVKEYAFRICFNDSYQG
;
A
#
# COMPACT_ATOMS: atom_id res chain seq x y z
N MET A 1 -9.96 28.35 52.72
CA MET A 1 -10.85 27.55 51.84
C MET A 1 -10.87 28.09 50.40
N LYS A 2 -11.10 29.35 50.10
CA LYS A 2 -11.15 29.91 48.72
C LYS A 2 -9.85 29.73 47.94
N LYS A 3 -8.68 29.90 48.54
CA LYS A 3 -7.37 29.69 47.87
C LYS A 3 -7.08 28.21 47.49
N ILE A 4 -7.50 27.28 48.34
CA ILE A 4 -7.35 25.85 48.09
C ILE A 4 -8.28 25.39 46.95
N LEU A 5 -9.50 25.93 46.91
CA LEU A 5 -10.45 25.64 45.83
C LEU A 5 -9.98 26.18 44.48
N SER A 6 -9.33 27.38 44.46
CA SER A 6 -8.75 27.93 43.22
C SER A 6 -7.57 27.11 42.71
N ILE A 7 -6.72 26.59 43.58
CA ILE A 7 -5.58 25.72 43.20
C ILE A 7 -6.09 24.37 42.65
N LEU A 8 -7.11 23.79 43.28
CA LEU A 8 -7.74 22.55 42.81
C LEU A 8 -8.38 22.72 41.41
N LEU A 9 -9.04 23.86 41.17
CA LEU A 9 -9.65 24.19 39.89
C LEU A 9 -8.59 24.37 38.79
N LEU A 10 -7.42 24.94 39.12
CA LEU A 10 -6.32 25.13 38.19
C LEU A 10 -5.70 23.78 37.80
N ILE A 11 -5.55 22.84 38.74
CA ILE A 11 -5.01 21.50 38.49
C ILE A 11 -5.96 20.67 37.62
N VAL A 12 -7.26 20.75 37.81
CA VAL A 12 -8.26 20.07 36.97
C VAL A 12 -8.26 20.64 35.55
N LEU A 13 -8.10 21.97 35.39
CA LEU A 13 -8.07 22.62 34.08
C LEU A 13 -6.80 22.27 33.27
N THR A 14 -5.67 22.06 33.96
CA THR A 14 -4.41 21.62 33.27
C THR A 14 -4.41 20.15 32.86
N MET A 15 -5.14 19.29 33.57
CA MET A 15 -5.27 17.87 33.19
C MET A 15 -6.14 17.66 31.94
N THR A 16 -7.04 18.54 31.58
CA THR A 16 -7.88 18.42 30.38
C THR A 16 -7.18 18.81 29.08
N LEU A 17 -6.02 19.48 29.14
CA LEU A 17 -5.26 19.90 27.96
C LEU A 17 -4.30 18.81 27.40
N ILE A 18 -4.13 17.70 28.11
CA ILE A 18 -3.24 16.58 27.69
C ILE A 18 -3.99 15.53 26.85
N SER A 19 -5.32 15.67 26.66
CA SER A 19 -6.08 14.88 25.69
C SER A 19 -5.87 15.42 24.27
N GLY A 20 -4.61 15.73 23.93
CA GLY A 20 -4.20 16.17 22.61
C GLY A 20 -4.27 15.00 21.62
N CYS A 21 -4.98 15.19 20.55
CA CYS A 21 -5.06 14.44 19.32
C CYS A 21 -3.90 13.46 19.11
N GLY A 22 -4.01 12.27 19.67
CA GLY A 22 -3.27 11.11 19.21
C GLY A 22 -3.92 10.60 17.93
N GLY A 23 -3.56 11.16 16.79
CA GLY A 23 -3.68 10.42 15.54
C GLY A 23 -2.92 9.12 15.75
N SER A 24 -3.63 8.03 15.97
CA SER A 24 -3.06 6.70 16.15
C SER A 24 -2.43 6.28 14.83
N SER A 25 -1.21 6.73 14.56
CA SER A 25 -0.30 5.97 13.74
C SER A 25 0.00 4.72 14.57
N ASN A 26 -0.64 3.59 14.23
CA ASN A 26 -0.34 2.32 14.87
C ASN A 26 1.14 2.02 14.59
N ALA A 27 2.01 2.36 15.55
CA ALA A 27 3.45 2.14 15.47
C ALA A 27 3.82 0.67 15.26
N ASN A 28 2.84 -0.23 15.41
CA ASN A 28 2.97 -1.68 15.29
C ASN A 28 2.41 -2.26 13.98
N GLU A 29 2.10 -1.46 12.96
CA GLU A 29 1.57 -1.95 11.69
C GLU A 29 2.45 -1.51 10.51
N ILE A 30 2.62 -2.40 9.54
CA ILE A 30 3.22 -2.13 8.23
C ILE A 30 2.07 -2.17 7.21
N LYS A 31 1.69 -1.03 6.67
CA LYS A 31 0.63 -0.96 5.66
C LYS A 31 1.17 -1.32 4.28
N ILE A 32 0.55 -2.31 3.64
CA ILE A 32 0.82 -2.72 2.26
C ILE A 32 -0.43 -2.44 1.42
N GLY A 33 -0.26 -1.71 0.33
CA GLY A 33 -1.33 -1.46 -0.64
C GLY A 33 -1.53 -2.67 -1.55
N ILE A 34 -2.79 -2.98 -1.84
CA ILE A 34 -3.19 -4.01 -2.80
C ILE A 34 -4.08 -3.32 -3.84
N ASN A 35 -3.56 -3.16 -5.06
CA ASN A 35 -4.24 -2.47 -6.17
C ASN A 35 -4.38 -3.46 -7.33
N TYR A 36 -5.46 -4.20 -7.34
CA TYR A 36 -5.66 -5.26 -8.32
C TYR A 36 -7.01 -5.15 -9.03
N GLU A 37 -7.10 -5.83 -10.17
CA GLU A 37 -8.31 -6.04 -10.97
C GLU A 37 -9.21 -7.07 -10.27
N LEU A 38 -10.06 -6.65 -9.30
CA LEU A 38 -10.96 -7.55 -8.59
C LEU A 38 -12.35 -7.66 -9.26
N SER A 39 -12.63 -6.75 -10.18
CA SER A 39 -13.78 -6.78 -11.07
C SER A 39 -13.38 -6.38 -12.49
N GLY A 40 -14.30 -6.51 -13.46
CA GLY A 40 -14.04 -6.22 -14.87
C GLY A 40 -13.43 -7.40 -15.62
N GLU A 41 -12.85 -7.12 -16.79
CA GLU A 41 -12.47 -8.12 -17.81
C GLU A 41 -11.43 -9.13 -17.33
N VAL A 42 -10.45 -8.69 -16.54
CA VAL A 42 -9.32 -9.54 -16.10
C VAL A 42 -9.37 -9.87 -14.60
N ALA A 43 -10.55 -9.81 -13.99
CA ALA A 43 -10.75 -10.04 -12.56
C ALA A 43 -10.23 -11.41 -12.05
N SER A 44 -10.19 -12.43 -12.89
CA SER A 44 -9.66 -13.76 -12.53
C SER A 44 -8.18 -13.70 -12.14
N TYR A 45 -7.38 -12.91 -12.87
CA TYR A 45 -5.95 -12.72 -12.54
C TYR A 45 -5.77 -11.98 -11.21
N GLY A 46 -6.54 -10.89 -11.04
CA GLY A 46 -6.45 -10.07 -9.83
C GLY A 46 -6.87 -10.82 -8.59
N LYS A 47 -7.99 -11.57 -8.64
CA LYS A 47 -8.48 -12.36 -7.51
C LYS A 47 -7.47 -13.42 -7.09
N ALA A 48 -6.98 -14.24 -8.03
CA ALA A 48 -5.99 -15.28 -7.72
C ALA A 48 -4.71 -14.69 -7.11
N SER A 49 -4.25 -13.53 -7.61
CA SER A 49 -3.10 -12.84 -7.04
C SER A 49 -3.35 -12.37 -5.61
N VAL A 50 -4.54 -11.79 -5.36
CA VAL A 50 -4.90 -11.28 -4.02
C VAL A 50 -5.08 -12.41 -3.03
N ASP A 51 -5.68 -13.53 -3.41
CA ASP A 51 -5.79 -14.71 -2.55
C ASP A 51 -4.41 -15.20 -2.09
N GLY A 52 -3.43 -15.24 -3.00
CA GLY A 52 -2.04 -15.59 -2.65
C GLY A 52 -1.35 -14.56 -1.75
N ILE A 53 -1.60 -13.27 -1.98
CA ILE A 53 -1.06 -12.18 -1.14
C ILE A 53 -1.66 -12.25 0.28
N GLU A 54 -2.96 -12.45 0.40
CA GLU A 54 -3.64 -12.54 1.70
C GLU A 54 -3.15 -13.76 2.49
N LEU A 55 -3.00 -14.92 1.84
CA LEU A 55 -2.40 -16.10 2.46
C LEU A 55 -0.98 -15.82 2.99
N ALA A 56 -0.13 -15.18 2.18
CA ALA A 56 1.23 -14.84 2.60
C ALA A 56 1.23 -13.85 3.79
N ILE A 57 0.33 -12.86 3.80
CA ILE A 57 0.17 -11.92 4.90
C ILE A 57 -0.25 -12.66 6.18
N ASP A 58 -1.21 -13.57 6.09
CA ASP A 58 -1.69 -14.36 7.22
C ASP A 58 -0.56 -15.24 7.79
N GLU A 59 0.22 -15.88 6.93
CA GLU A 59 1.38 -16.67 7.35
C GLU A 59 2.45 -15.83 8.07
N ILE A 60 2.76 -14.64 7.56
CA ILE A 60 3.73 -13.74 8.18
C ILE A 60 3.20 -13.24 9.52
N ASN A 61 1.94 -12.81 9.56
CA ASN A 61 1.31 -12.27 10.75
C ASN A 61 1.14 -13.32 11.86
N SER A 62 0.85 -14.58 11.49
CA SER A 62 0.77 -15.69 12.45
C SER A 62 2.09 -15.98 13.17
N LYS A 63 3.22 -15.59 12.55
CA LYS A 63 4.57 -15.70 13.11
C LYS A 63 5.02 -14.44 13.84
N GLY A 64 4.12 -13.47 14.06
CA GLY A 64 4.42 -12.22 14.77
C GLY A 64 4.78 -11.04 13.86
N GLY A 65 4.58 -11.16 12.56
CA GLY A 65 4.83 -10.08 11.59
C GLY A 65 6.30 -9.90 11.23
N ILE A 66 6.66 -8.70 10.81
CA ILE A 66 8.03 -8.31 10.48
C ILE A 66 8.54 -7.39 11.59
N ASP A 67 9.61 -7.79 12.25
CA ASP A 67 10.18 -7.07 13.41
C ASP A 67 9.13 -6.73 14.49
N GLY A 68 8.20 -7.66 14.74
CA GLY A 68 7.11 -7.48 15.71
C GLY A 68 5.97 -6.58 15.22
N LYS A 69 5.96 -6.16 13.95
CA LYS A 69 4.90 -5.35 13.36
C LYS A 69 4.05 -6.20 12.42
N LEU A 70 2.75 -6.17 12.60
CA LEU A 70 1.83 -6.89 11.72
C LEU A 70 1.67 -6.17 10.37
N ILE A 71 1.59 -6.95 9.30
CA ILE A 71 1.25 -6.43 7.98
C ILE A 71 -0.26 -6.15 7.94
N LYS A 72 -0.60 -4.94 7.55
CA LYS A 72 -1.98 -4.49 7.34
C LYS A 72 -2.24 -4.23 5.87
N PRO A 73 -3.02 -5.08 5.18
CA PRO A 73 -3.38 -4.83 3.80
C PRO A 73 -4.39 -3.67 3.69
N VAL A 74 -4.18 -2.81 2.68
CA VAL A 74 -5.13 -1.79 2.24
C VAL A 74 -5.49 -2.10 0.80
N LYS A 75 -6.68 -2.69 0.59
CA LYS A 75 -7.09 -3.28 -0.68
C LYS A 75 -8.08 -2.42 -1.45
N TYR A 76 -7.83 -2.23 -2.74
CA TYR A 76 -8.71 -1.54 -3.68
C TYR A 76 -8.87 -2.33 -4.97
N ASP A 77 -10.07 -2.25 -5.54
CA ASP A 77 -10.42 -2.78 -6.85
C ASP A 77 -10.27 -1.68 -7.93
N ASN A 78 -9.35 -1.86 -8.87
CA ASN A 78 -9.16 -0.93 -9.98
C ASN A 78 -10.09 -1.21 -11.17
N LYS A 79 -10.95 -2.22 -11.08
CA LYS A 79 -12.01 -2.56 -12.05
C LYS A 79 -11.50 -2.85 -13.47
N SER A 80 -10.27 -3.33 -13.58
CA SER A 80 -9.57 -3.53 -14.88
C SER A 80 -9.38 -2.23 -15.68
N ASP A 81 -9.37 -1.08 -15.00
CA ASP A 81 -9.22 0.24 -15.62
C ASP A 81 -7.90 0.90 -15.23
N LYS A 82 -7.12 1.35 -16.24
CA LYS A 82 -5.78 1.95 -16.03
C LYS A 82 -5.84 3.28 -15.26
N SER A 83 -6.88 4.09 -15.50
CA SER A 83 -7.03 5.38 -14.82
C SER A 83 -7.39 5.17 -13.36
N GLN A 84 -8.26 4.18 -13.07
CA GLN A 84 -8.56 3.78 -11.71
C GLN A 84 -7.31 3.23 -11.01
N ALA A 85 -6.53 2.39 -11.69
CA ALA A 85 -5.28 1.86 -11.12
C ALA A 85 -4.33 2.99 -10.70
N THR A 86 -4.14 4.02 -11.55
CA THR A 86 -3.31 5.19 -11.23
C THR A 86 -3.89 6.00 -10.05
N THR A 87 -5.19 6.27 -10.07
CA THR A 87 -5.87 7.03 -9.01
C THR A 87 -5.73 6.33 -7.65
N LEU A 88 -5.94 5.01 -7.64
CA LEU A 88 -5.85 4.21 -6.42
C LEU A 88 -4.41 4.04 -5.94
N ALA A 89 -3.43 3.94 -6.85
CA ALA A 89 -2.01 3.97 -6.48
C ALA A 89 -1.65 5.29 -5.79
N THR A 90 -2.06 6.42 -6.35
CA THR A 90 -1.87 7.74 -5.72
C THR A 90 -2.51 7.81 -4.33
N LYS A 91 -3.75 7.32 -4.19
CA LYS A 91 -4.45 7.28 -2.91
C LYS A 91 -3.72 6.42 -1.87
N LEU A 92 -3.33 5.20 -2.24
CA LEU A 92 -2.57 4.30 -1.37
C LEU A 92 -1.27 4.95 -0.85
N MET A 93 -0.52 5.60 -1.75
CA MET A 93 0.77 6.22 -1.42
C MET A 93 0.61 7.51 -0.59
N THR A 94 -0.36 8.37 -0.94
CA THR A 94 -0.44 9.72 -0.38
C THR A 94 -1.41 9.85 0.79
N GLN A 95 -2.51 9.10 0.81
CA GLN A 95 -3.54 9.17 1.84
C GLN A 95 -3.42 8.02 2.84
N ASP A 96 -3.37 6.78 2.34
CA ASP A 96 -3.28 5.60 3.20
C ASP A 96 -1.87 5.38 3.77
N LYS A 97 -0.84 6.00 3.13
CA LYS A 97 0.57 5.97 3.57
C LYS A 97 1.12 4.55 3.63
N VAL A 98 0.86 3.76 2.60
CA VAL A 98 1.43 2.43 2.47
C VAL A 98 2.93 2.50 2.15
N VAL A 99 3.71 1.50 2.57
CA VAL A 99 5.16 1.43 2.29
C VAL A 99 5.48 0.76 0.96
N ALA A 100 4.56 -0.04 0.44
CA ALA A 100 4.65 -0.67 -0.87
C ALA A 100 3.26 -0.93 -1.43
N VAL A 101 3.14 -1.07 -2.76
CA VAL A 101 1.89 -1.44 -3.45
C VAL A 101 2.14 -2.72 -4.25
N LEU A 102 1.30 -3.71 -4.06
CA LEU A 102 1.24 -4.93 -4.84
C LEU A 102 0.18 -4.82 -5.93
N GLY A 103 0.53 -5.18 -7.15
CA GLY A 103 -0.29 -5.00 -8.35
C GLY A 103 -0.06 -3.68 -9.07
N PRO A 104 -0.82 -3.41 -10.14
CA PRO A 104 -1.82 -4.25 -10.81
C PRO A 104 -1.30 -5.51 -11.49
N ALA A 105 -2.21 -6.41 -11.90
CA ALA A 105 -1.85 -7.65 -12.59
C ALA A 105 -1.42 -7.41 -14.03
N THR A 106 -2.12 -6.55 -14.76
CA THR A 106 -1.86 -6.31 -16.18
C THR A 106 -0.72 -5.33 -16.40
N SER A 107 0.13 -5.59 -17.40
CA SER A 107 1.28 -4.73 -17.74
C SER A 107 0.89 -3.28 -18.01
N GLY A 108 -0.25 -3.07 -18.71
CA GLY A 108 -0.70 -1.73 -19.04
C GLY A 108 -1.14 -0.92 -17.81
N ALA A 109 -1.88 -1.53 -16.88
CA ALA A 109 -2.27 -0.89 -15.65
C ALA A 109 -1.07 -0.69 -14.71
N PHE A 110 -0.17 -1.69 -14.61
CA PHE A 110 1.03 -1.58 -13.80
C PHE A 110 1.93 -0.44 -14.27
N LYS A 111 2.24 -0.35 -15.58
CA LYS A 111 3.03 0.76 -16.14
C LYS A 111 2.43 2.13 -15.83
N ALA A 112 1.10 2.24 -15.80
CA ALA A 112 0.42 3.50 -15.48
C ALA A 112 0.61 3.94 -14.01
N THR A 113 0.94 3.05 -13.09
CA THR A 113 1.22 3.38 -11.68
C THR A 113 2.66 3.81 -11.41
N ILE A 114 3.60 3.48 -12.30
CA ILE A 114 5.04 3.71 -12.10
C ILE A 114 5.40 5.19 -11.88
N PRO A 115 4.86 6.16 -12.64
CA PRO A 115 5.15 7.57 -12.38
C PRO A 115 4.81 8.01 -10.95
N GLU A 116 3.69 7.52 -10.40
CA GLU A 116 3.32 7.82 -9.01
C GLU A 116 4.23 7.11 -8.00
N ALA A 117 4.69 5.90 -8.30
CA ALA A 117 5.67 5.18 -7.50
C ALA A 117 6.98 5.96 -7.36
N ILE A 118 7.53 6.43 -8.47
CA ILE A 118 8.77 7.24 -8.53
C ILE A 118 8.58 8.56 -7.77
N LYS A 119 7.49 9.27 -8.04
CA LYS A 119 7.18 10.57 -7.42
C LYS A 119 7.06 10.47 -5.88
N ASN A 120 6.42 9.42 -5.40
CA ASN A 120 6.17 9.22 -3.97
C ASN A 120 7.26 8.37 -3.28
N LYS A 121 8.22 7.83 -4.03
CA LYS A 121 9.28 6.93 -3.55
C LYS A 121 8.71 5.69 -2.83
N VAL A 122 7.64 5.12 -3.39
CA VAL A 122 6.97 3.92 -2.87
C VAL A 122 7.13 2.80 -3.89
N VAL A 123 7.59 1.65 -3.43
CA VAL A 123 7.76 0.47 -4.27
C VAL A 123 6.42 -0.03 -4.80
N VAL A 124 6.37 -0.34 -6.10
CA VAL A 124 5.29 -1.09 -6.73
C VAL A 124 5.81 -2.40 -7.28
N ALA A 125 5.10 -3.50 -7.06
CA ALA A 125 5.49 -4.82 -7.53
C ALA A 125 4.31 -5.58 -8.14
N SER A 126 4.52 -6.20 -9.31
CA SER A 126 3.52 -7.03 -9.98
C SER A 126 3.96 -8.48 -10.08
N GLY A 127 3.00 -9.38 -9.85
CA GLY A 127 3.19 -10.83 -10.03
C GLY A 127 3.00 -11.32 -11.47
N SER A 128 2.45 -10.48 -12.37
CA SER A 128 2.01 -10.91 -13.69
C SER A 128 2.13 -9.87 -14.82
N ALA A 129 2.81 -8.75 -14.58
CA ALA A 129 3.07 -7.74 -15.60
C ALA A 129 4.25 -8.18 -16.49
N THR A 130 3.97 -8.93 -17.56
CA THR A 130 4.96 -9.64 -18.38
C THR A 130 5.60 -8.82 -19.48
N ALA A 131 5.02 -7.70 -19.95
CA ALA A 131 5.57 -6.91 -21.03
C ALA A 131 7.04 -6.51 -20.78
N ASP A 132 7.88 -6.56 -21.80
CA ASP A 132 9.33 -6.37 -21.67
C ASP A 132 9.71 -5.02 -21.09
N ASP A 133 8.96 -3.97 -21.42
CA ASP A 133 9.19 -2.59 -21.02
C ASP A 133 8.60 -2.19 -19.65
N VAL A 134 8.26 -3.16 -18.82
CA VAL A 134 7.62 -2.90 -17.50
C VAL A 134 8.58 -2.28 -16.51
N THR A 135 9.78 -2.86 -16.34
CA THR A 135 10.76 -2.41 -15.34
C THR A 135 11.98 -1.74 -15.95
N VAL A 136 12.20 -1.94 -17.24
CA VAL A 136 13.32 -1.37 -18.02
C VAL A 136 12.78 -0.99 -19.39
N ASP A 137 13.15 0.17 -19.92
CA ASP A 137 12.88 0.58 -21.30
C ASP A 137 14.07 1.34 -21.88
N ALA A 138 13.90 1.98 -23.05
CA ALA A 138 14.96 2.75 -23.70
C ALA A 138 15.54 3.88 -22.85
N SER A 139 14.82 4.37 -21.85
CA SER A 139 15.27 5.39 -20.90
C SER A 139 16.04 4.82 -19.69
N GLY A 140 16.08 3.50 -19.55
CA GLY A 140 16.78 2.79 -18.48
C GLY A 140 15.87 2.06 -17.50
N VAL A 141 16.41 1.76 -16.33
CA VAL A 141 15.69 1.10 -15.24
C VAL A 141 14.68 2.05 -14.61
N LYS A 142 13.45 1.55 -14.45
CA LYS A 142 12.39 2.29 -13.75
C LYS A 142 12.50 2.08 -12.25
N GLU A 143 13.00 3.09 -11.56
CA GLU A 143 13.11 3.07 -10.10
C GLU A 143 11.74 2.78 -9.45
N TYR A 144 11.76 2.09 -8.32
CA TYR A 144 10.58 1.70 -7.54
C TYR A 144 9.62 0.74 -8.23
N ALA A 145 9.91 0.25 -9.47
CA ALA A 145 9.06 -0.70 -10.17
C ALA A 145 9.71 -2.09 -10.25
N PHE A 146 9.03 -3.10 -9.72
CA PHE A 146 9.51 -4.48 -9.66
C PHE A 146 8.48 -5.44 -10.23
N ARG A 147 8.97 -6.57 -10.74
CA ARG A 147 8.12 -7.73 -11.07
C ARG A 147 8.79 -9.01 -10.59
N ILE A 148 7.96 -10.04 -10.34
CA ILE A 148 8.39 -11.37 -9.93
C ILE A 148 8.02 -12.46 -10.96
N CYS A 149 7.47 -12.05 -12.11
CA CYS A 149 7.21 -12.93 -13.26
C CYS A 149 8.29 -12.80 -14.34
N PHE A 150 8.35 -13.76 -15.25
CA PHE A 150 9.14 -13.66 -16.47
C PHE A 150 8.57 -12.58 -17.40
N ASN A 151 9.41 -12.03 -18.28
CA ASN A 151 8.96 -11.16 -19.37
C ASN A 151 8.53 -11.97 -20.60
N ASP A 152 7.79 -11.31 -21.49
CA ASP A 152 7.22 -11.96 -22.68
C ASP A 152 8.33 -12.54 -23.61
N SER A 153 9.42 -11.80 -23.82
CA SER A 153 10.54 -12.25 -24.65
C SER A 153 11.31 -13.44 -24.07
N TYR A 154 11.23 -13.70 -22.76
CA TYR A 154 11.80 -14.90 -22.14
C TYR A 154 10.90 -16.12 -22.30
N GLN A 155 9.59 -15.91 -22.43
CA GLN A 155 8.61 -16.99 -22.56
C GLN A 155 8.50 -17.52 -24.01
N GLY A 156 9.12 -16.87 -24.98
CA GLY A 156 9.17 -17.23 -26.40
C GLY A 156 8.11 -16.55 -27.21
#